data_23261b7d9e1924c4be280b2a95856cd2
#
_entry.id   23261b7d9e1924c4be280b2a95856cd2
#
_cell.length_a   1.000
_cell.length_b   1.000
_cell.length_c   1.000
_cell.angle_alpha   90.00
_cell.angle_beta   90.00
_cell.angle_gamma   90.00
#
_symmetry.space_group_name_H-M   'P 1'
#
loop_
_entity.id
_entity.type
_entity.pdbx_description
1 polymer ?
#
loop_
_entity_poly.entity_id
_entity_poly.type
_entity_poly.pdbx_seq_one_letter_code
_entity_poly.pdbx_strand_id
1 'polypeptide(L)'
;MPFLSINLVFERLNMEKYDIVMVFPAMGKTVVSEEDSRFVDCDTFKYHYRIPNKLSHLPIDKLKGADSLIPINHWEDTFIESLEHCSGVPLVNTNILIYNKLVELGKRVLVVLPLKKDFDLVMQRIRDRGGIDYDDSWVSWFENLYSEFGRANVIEYIGANELSERLKGWKDYGYL
;
A
#
# COMPACT_ATOMS: atom_id res chain seq x y z
N MET A 1 -17.94 7.23 21.69
CA MET A 1 -16.84 8.21 21.73
C MET A 1 -15.60 7.63 21.06
N PRO A 2 -15.45 7.69 19.73
CA PRO A 2 -14.26 7.20 19.05
C PRO A 2 -13.17 8.27 18.79
N PHE A 3 -13.44 9.54 19.08
CA PHE A 3 -12.53 10.64 18.74
C PHE A 3 -11.29 10.79 19.64
N LEU A 4 -11.32 10.27 20.86
CA LEU A 4 -10.20 10.38 21.81
C LEU A 4 -9.00 9.48 21.45
N SER A 5 -9.23 8.36 20.74
CA SER A 5 -8.14 7.47 20.33
C SER A 5 -7.36 7.98 19.12
N ILE A 6 -7.99 8.80 18.28
CA ILE A 6 -7.34 9.40 17.10
C ILE A 6 -6.33 10.47 17.55
N ASN A 7 -6.70 11.33 18.49
CA ASN A 7 -5.82 12.38 19.01
C ASN A 7 -4.56 11.81 19.67
N LEU A 8 -4.64 10.68 20.39
CA LEU A 8 -3.49 10.04 21.02
C LEU A 8 -2.49 9.45 20.01
N VAL A 9 -2.96 9.02 18.85
CA VAL A 9 -2.08 8.55 17.77
C VAL A 9 -1.38 9.74 17.10
N PHE A 10 -2.09 10.88 16.95
CA PHE A 10 -1.52 12.08 16.33
C PHE A 10 -0.49 12.80 17.19
N GLU A 11 -0.65 12.82 18.51
CA GLU A 11 0.37 13.37 19.43
C GLU A 11 1.70 12.61 19.35
N ARG A 12 1.68 11.33 18.92
CA ARG A 12 2.90 10.54 18.69
C ARG A 12 3.51 10.74 17.30
N LEU A 13 2.78 11.24 16.32
CA LEU A 13 3.18 11.30 14.91
C LEU A 13 3.70 12.68 14.49
N ASN A 14 4.22 13.55 15.38
CA ASN A 14 4.71 14.87 15.00
C ASN A 14 3.93 15.45 13.80
N MET A 15 2.81 16.04 14.00
CA MET A 15 1.83 16.75 13.14
C MET A 15 2.26 17.24 11.72
N GLU A 16 3.21 16.59 11.07
CA GLU A 16 3.67 16.95 9.74
C GLU A 16 2.93 16.11 8.69
N LYS A 17 2.66 16.74 7.56
CA LYS A 17 1.93 16.15 6.44
C LYS A 17 2.69 14.98 5.82
N TYR A 18 1.97 13.89 5.51
CA TYR A 18 2.50 12.77 4.74
C TYR A 18 2.27 12.99 3.25
N ASP A 19 3.25 12.61 2.44
CA ASP A 19 3.20 12.71 0.98
C ASP A 19 2.56 11.47 0.35
N ILE A 20 2.75 10.31 0.96
CA ILE A 20 2.42 8.99 0.41
C ILE A 20 1.88 8.10 1.51
N VAL A 21 0.89 7.27 1.18
CA VAL A 21 0.38 6.22 2.07
C VAL A 21 0.73 4.86 1.49
N MET A 22 1.51 4.10 2.23
CA MET A 22 1.89 2.73 1.87
C MET A 22 0.99 1.76 2.63
N VAL A 23 0.22 0.95 1.91
CA VAL A 23 -0.85 0.12 2.46
C VAL A 23 -0.59 -1.35 2.15
N PHE A 24 -0.74 -2.22 3.15
CA PHE A 24 -0.62 -3.67 2.95
C PHE A 24 -1.66 -4.16 1.91
N PRO A 25 -1.31 -5.15 1.07
CA PRO A 25 -2.22 -5.71 0.08
C PRO A 25 -3.57 -6.15 0.69
N ALA A 26 -4.64 -6.03 -0.09
CA ALA A 26 -6.02 -6.40 0.29
C ALA A 26 -6.63 -5.59 1.47
N MET A 27 -6.05 -4.46 1.84
CA MET A 27 -6.61 -3.55 2.86
C MET A 27 -7.50 -2.43 2.31
N GLY A 28 -7.83 -2.45 1.02
CA GLY A 28 -8.87 -1.57 0.45
C GLY A 28 -8.38 -0.32 -0.26
N LYS A 29 -7.12 -0.25 -0.74
CA LYS A 29 -6.62 0.91 -1.51
C LYS A 29 -7.54 1.31 -2.67
N THR A 30 -7.97 0.34 -3.46
CA THR A 30 -8.86 0.57 -4.62
C THR A 30 -10.19 1.16 -4.18
N VAL A 31 -10.77 0.66 -3.09
CA VAL A 31 -12.02 1.21 -2.53
C VAL A 31 -11.83 2.68 -2.13
N VAL A 32 -10.72 3.02 -1.46
CA VAL A 32 -10.42 4.41 -1.09
C VAL A 32 -10.38 5.32 -2.31
N SER A 33 -9.65 4.92 -3.36
CA SER A 33 -9.48 5.73 -4.57
C SER A 33 -10.76 5.85 -5.41
N GLU A 34 -11.62 4.84 -5.38
CA GLU A 34 -12.94 4.87 -6.03
C GLU A 34 -13.93 5.78 -5.29
N GLU A 35 -13.86 5.82 -3.97
CA GLU A 35 -14.75 6.65 -3.15
C GLU A 35 -14.32 8.10 -3.01
N ASP A 36 -13.02 8.39 -3.14
CA ASP A 36 -12.46 9.72 -2.94
C ASP A 36 -11.32 10.01 -3.92
N SER A 37 -11.58 10.85 -4.91
CA SER A 37 -10.63 11.24 -5.97
C SER A 37 -9.39 11.99 -5.47
N ARG A 38 -9.33 12.37 -4.19
CA ARG A 38 -8.12 12.93 -3.57
C ARG A 38 -7.02 11.88 -3.35
N PHE A 39 -7.36 10.60 -3.51
CA PHE A 39 -6.45 9.46 -3.41
C PHE A 39 -6.31 8.75 -4.76
N VAL A 40 -5.13 8.22 -5.03
CA VAL A 40 -4.84 7.51 -6.29
C VAL A 40 -4.24 6.14 -5.96
N ASP A 41 -4.89 5.06 -6.40
CA ASP A 41 -4.33 3.70 -6.27
C ASP A 41 -3.19 3.50 -7.28
N CYS A 42 -1.97 3.44 -6.78
CA CYS A 42 -0.75 3.29 -7.56
C CYS A 42 -0.27 1.84 -7.49
N ASP A 43 -0.75 1.01 -8.43
CA ASP A 43 -0.30 -0.38 -8.54
C ASP A 43 1.09 -0.46 -9.19
N THR A 44 1.99 -1.22 -8.55
CA THR A 44 3.37 -1.42 -9.00
C THR A 44 3.49 -2.47 -10.10
N PHE A 45 2.50 -3.33 -10.29
CA PHE A 45 2.59 -4.50 -11.17
C PHE A 45 3.04 -4.17 -12.60
N LYS A 46 2.46 -3.13 -13.21
CA LYS A 46 2.81 -2.67 -14.56
C LYS A 46 4.26 -2.18 -14.70
N TYR A 47 4.90 -1.84 -13.60
CA TYR A 47 6.32 -1.43 -13.58
C TYR A 47 7.25 -2.63 -13.39
N HIS A 48 6.82 -3.63 -12.63
CA HIS A 48 7.58 -4.86 -12.39
C HIS A 48 7.84 -5.69 -13.65
N TYR A 49 6.86 -5.69 -14.58
CA TYR A 49 6.88 -6.63 -15.69
C TYR A 49 6.56 -5.97 -17.02
N ARG A 50 7.31 -6.36 -18.05
CA ARG A 50 6.91 -6.11 -19.43
C ARG A 50 5.88 -7.16 -19.84
N ILE A 51 4.70 -6.69 -20.21
CA ILE A 51 3.59 -7.54 -20.65
C ILE A 51 3.77 -7.81 -22.15
N PRO A 52 3.92 -9.08 -22.60
CA PRO A 52 3.96 -9.42 -24.00
C PRO A 52 2.69 -8.99 -24.73
N ASN A 53 2.80 -8.53 -25.98
CA ASN A 53 1.65 -8.05 -26.78
C ASN A 53 0.48 -9.02 -26.83
N LYS A 54 0.77 -10.34 -26.88
CA LYS A 54 -0.25 -11.40 -26.88
C LYS A 54 -1.11 -11.44 -25.60
N LEU A 55 -0.64 -10.85 -24.49
CA LEU A 55 -1.32 -10.82 -23.21
C LEU A 55 -1.86 -9.44 -22.86
N SER A 56 -1.55 -8.40 -23.65
CA SER A 56 -1.88 -7.00 -23.35
C SER A 56 -3.38 -6.71 -23.26
N HIS A 57 -4.21 -7.58 -23.80
CA HIS A 57 -5.67 -7.49 -23.74
C HIS A 57 -6.27 -8.06 -22.45
N LEU A 58 -5.47 -8.73 -21.63
CA LEU A 58 -5.94 -9.32 -20.38
C LEU A 58 -5.89 -8.28 -19.24
N PRO A 59 -6.87 -8.33 -18.32
CA PRO A 59 -6.81 -7.51 -17.11
C PRO A 59 -5.65 -7.93 -16.22
N ILE A 60 -5.11 -7.00 -15.44
CA ILE A 60 -3.92 -7.21 -14.59
C ILE A 60 -4.06 -8.42 -13.66
N ASP A 61 -5.24 -8.64 -13.10
CA ASP A 61 -5.49 -9.79 -12.21
C ASP A 61 -5.32 -11.14 -12.89
N LYS A 62 -5.54 -11.20 -14.20
CA LYS A 62 -5.31 -12.40 -15.03
C LYS A 62 -3.86 -12.57 -15.46
N LEU A 63 -3.06 -11.51 -15.36
CA LEU A 63 -1.63 -11.52 -15.70
C LEU A 63 -0.77 -11.95 -14.51
N LYS A 64 -1.23 -11.74 -13.30
CA LYS A 64 -0.51 -12.13 -12.08
C LYS A 64 -0.30 -13.64 -12.07
N GLY A 65 0.96 -14.07 -12.02
CA GLY A 65 1.34 -15.49 -12.08
C GLY A 65 1.54 -16.07 -13.48
N ALA A 66 1.45 -15.28 -14.56
CA ALA A 66 1.75 -15.77 -15.89
C ALA A 66 3.27 -15.92 -16.10
N ASP A 67 3.74 -17.13 -16.42
CA ASP A 67 5.17 -17.48 -16.62
C ASP A 67 5.84 -16.68 -17.75
N SER A 68 5.06 -16.05 -18.62
CA SER A 68 5.57 -15.30 -19.77
C SER A 68 5.84 -13.82 -19.51
N LEU A 69 5.66 -13.34 -18.29
CA LEU A 69 5.98 -11.97 -17.91
C LEU A 69 7.50 -11.80 -17.81
N ILE A 70 8.00 -10.69 -18.34
CA ILE A 70 9.44 -10.38 -18.34
C ILE A 70 9.72 -9.36 -17.24
N PRO A 71 10.49 -9.71 -16.19
CA PRO A 71 10.84 -8.75 -15.15
C PRO A 71 11.59 -7.53 -15.73
N ILE A 72 11.30 -6.35 -15.21
CA ILE A 72 12.00 -5.11 -15.53
C ILE A 72 12.99 -4.82 -14.41
N ASN A 73 14.27 -4.70 -14.74
CA ASN A 73 15.29 -4.29 -13.78
C ASN A 73 15.14 -2.81 -13.43
N HIS A 74 15.37 -2.47 -12.15
CA HIS A 74 15.30 -1.07 -11.66
C HIS A 74 13.95 -0.39 -11.92
N TRP A 75 12.87 -1.17 -11.90
CA TRP A 75 11.50 -0.68 -12.08
C TRP A 75 11.09 0.34 -11.01
N GLU A 76 11.72 0.28 -9.85
CA GLU A 76 11.41 1.12 -8.69
C GLU A 76 11.62 2.61 -9.00
N ASP A 77 12.67 2.95 -9.75
CA ASP A 77 12.98 4.34 -10.09
C ASP A 77 11.90 4.94 -10.98
N THR A 78 11.49 4.20 -12.02
CA THR A 78 10.39 4.61 -12.91
C THR A 78 9.05 4.70 -12.16
N PHE A 79 8.81 3.78 -11.23
CA PHE A 79 7.61 3.82 -10.40
C PHE A 79 7.60 5.08 -9.52
N ILE A 80 8.68 5.35 -8.81
CA ILE A 80 8.80 6.53 -7.93
C ILE A 80 8.64 7.83 -8.71
N GLU A 81 9.28 7.94 -9.88
CA GLU A 81 9.11 9.08 -10.77
C GLU A 81 7.63 9.28 -11.15
N SER A 82 6.91 8.20 -11.40
CA SER A 82 5.47 8.27 -11.71
C SER A 82 4.62 8.82 -10.57
N LEU A 83 5.02 8.65 -9.32
CA LEU A 83 4.29 9.17 -8.16
C LEU A 83 4.31 10.70 -8.10
N GLU A 84 5.32 11.36 -8.65
CA GLU A 84 5.41 12.83 -8.69
C GLU A 84 4.34 13.45 -9.61
N HIS A 85 3.78 12.66 -10.51
CA HIS A 85 2.73 13.08 -11.43
C HIS A 85 1.31 12.69 -10.98
N CYS A 86 1.17 12.13 -9.78
CA CYS A 86 -0.15 11.79 -9.24
C CYS A 86 -0.96 13.05 -8.92
N SER A 87 -2.22 13.06 -9.32
CA SER A 87 -3.16 14.16 -9.06
C SER A 87 -3.66 14.24 -7.61
N GLY A 88 -3.39 13.21 -6.79
CA GLY A 88 -3.81 13.10 -5.40
C GLY A 88 -2.75 12.42 -4.54
N VAL A 89 -3.13 12.02 -3.32
CA VAL A 89 -2.26 11.28 -2.42
C VAL A 89 -2.07 9.85 -2.95
N PRO A 90 -0.84 9.44 -3.30
CA PRO A 90 -0.59 8.09 -3.77
C PRO A 90 -0.82 7.04 -2.68
N LEU A 91 -1.59 6.01 -3.01
CA LEU A 91 -1.74 4.79 -2.22
C LEU A 91 -0.92 3.69 -2.88
N VAL A 92 0.17 3.26 -2.25
CA VAL A 92 1.08 2.26 -2.80
C VAL A 92 1.08 0.97 -1.99
N ASN A 93 1.45 -0.16 -2.58
CA ASN A 93 1.63 -1.40 -1.84
C ASN A 93 2.86 -1.33 -0.93
N THR A 94 2.82 -2.02 0.22
CA THR A 94 3.99 -2.16 1.09
C THR A 94 5.15 -2.81 0.35
N ASN A 95 6.26 -2.08 0.29
CA ASN A 95 7.50 -2.53 -0.31
C ASN A 95 8.67 -1.76 0.32
N ILE A 96 9.60 -2.48 0.94
CA ILE A 96 10.71 -1.86 1.69
C ILE A 96 11.70 -1.12 0.78
N LEU A 97 11.93 -1.60 -0.44
CA LEU A 97 12.83 -0.92 -1.37
C LEU A 97 12.24 0.43 -1.80
N ILE A 98 10.95 0.46 -2.12
CA ILE A 98 10.24 1.71 -2.45
C ILE A 98 10.22 2.64 -1.24
N TYR A 99 9.95 2.12 -0.04
CA TYR A 99 9.94 2.90 1.17
C TYR A 99 11.28 3.59 1.41
N ASN A 100 12.38 2.83 1.36
CA ASN A 100 13.73 3.36 1.59
C ASN A 100 14.09 4.46 0.58
N LYS A 101 13.83 4.23 -0.71
CA LYS A 101 14.07 5.23 -1.76
C LYS A 101 13.23 6.50 -1.56
N LEU A 102 11.96 6.38 -1.16
CA LEU A 102 11.12 7.54 -0.89
C LEU A 102 11.63 8.35 0.30
N VAL A 103 12.05 7.68 1.37
CA VAL A 103 12.64 8.34 2.55
C VAL A 103 13.98 9.02 2.20
N GLU A 104 14.83 8.39 1.40
CA GLU A 104 16.07 8.99 0.88
C GLU A 104 15.81 10.26 0.05
N LEU A 105 14.68 10.30 -0.66
CA LEU A 105 14.21 11.49 -1.39
C LEU A 105 13.53 12.53 -0.49
N GLY A 106 13.52 12.33 0.81
CA GLY A 106 12.90 13.24 1.77
C GLY A 106 11.37 13.18 1.82
N LYS A 107 10.75 12.18 1.22
CA LYS A 107 9.29 11.99 1.26
C LYS A 107 8.87 11.42 2.61
N ARG A 108 7.75 11.88 3.11
CA ARG A 108 7.14 11.35 4.33
C ARG A 108 6.13 10.28 3.98
N VAL A 109 6.38 9.07 4.41
CA VAL A 109 5.57 7.89 4.09
C VAL A 109 4.83 7.43 5.33
N LEU A 110 3.51 7.37 5.25
CA LEU A 110 2.68 6.70 6.24
C LEU A 110 2.54 5.23 5.85
N VAL A 111 2.87 4.33 6.75
CA VAL A 111 2.74 2.88 6.52
C VAL A 111 1.53 2.35 7.28
N VAL A 112 0.63 1.68 6.58
CA VAL A 112 -0.58 1.07 7.13
C VAL A 112 -0.47 -0.44 7.01
N LEU A 113 -0.38 -1.13 8.14
CA LEU A 113 -0.31 -2.58 8.24
C LEU A 113 -1.56 -3.13 8.95
N PRO A 114 -1.98 -4.38 8.67
CA PRO A 114 -3.02 -5.02 9.45
C PRO A 114 -2.54 -5.27 10.88
N LEU A 115 -3.45 -5.32 11.83
CA LEU A 115 -3.11 -5.86 13.16
C LEU A 115 -2.64 -7.30 13.01
N LYS A 116 -1.61 -7.69 13.77
CA LYS A 116 -1.08 -9.07 13.72
C LYS A 116 -2.15 -10.13 13.93
N LYS A 117 -3.11 -9.89 14.83
CA LYS A 117 -4.24 -10.79 15.07
C LYS A 117 -5.21 -10.95 13.89
N ASP A 118 -5.23 -9.97 12.96
CA ASP A 118 -6.13 -9.94 11.81
C ASP A 118 -5.43 -10.39 10.51
N PHE A 119 -4.16 -10.81 10.62
CA PHE A 119 -3.36 -11.24 9.47
C PHE A 119 -4.03 -12.36 8.68
N ASP A 120 -4.52 -13.39 9.35
CA ASP A 120 -5.20 -14.53 8.69
C ASP A 120 -6.42 -14.09 7.90
N LEU A 121 -7.17 -13.10 8.41
CA LEU A 121 -8.32 -12.52 7.72
C LEU A 121 -7.89 -11.79 6.44
N VAL A 122 -6.81 -11.03 6.50
CA VAL A 122 -6.26 -10.32 5.34
C VAL A 122 -5.75 -11.33 4.31
N MET A 123 -5.05 -12.37 4.74
CA MET A 123 -4.57 -13.44 3.88
C MET A 123 -5.72 -14.21 3.21
N GLN A 124 -6.82 -14.44 3.93
CA GLN A 124 -8.01 -15.05 3.34
C GLN A 124 -8.60 -14.18 2.22
N ARG A 125 -8.69 -12.86 2.42
CA ARG A 125 -9.14 -11.93 1.37
C ARG A 125 -8.28 -11.96 0.11
N ILE A 126 -6.96 -12.13 0.28
CA ILE A 126 -6.04 -12.26 -0.85
C ILE A 126 -6.32 -13.54 -1.63
N ARG A 127 -6.51 -14.67 -0.94
CA ARG A 127 -6.88 -15.96 -1.56
C ARG A 127 -8.22 -15.87 -2.30
N ASP A 128 -9.23 -15.28 -1.68
CA ASP A 128 -10.58 -15.16 -2.25
C ASP A 128 -10.62 -14.35 -3.55
N ARG A 129 -9.63 -13.46 -3.75
CA ARG A 129 -9.46 -12.72 -5.01
C ARG A 129 -8.79 -13.53 -6.13
N GLY A 130 -8.51 -14.81 -5.91
CA GLY A 130 -7.80 -15.67 -6.85
C GLY A 130 -6.32 -15.31 -6.98
N GLY A 131 -5.77 -14.74 -5.93
CA GLY A 131 -4.34 -14.47 -5.82
C GLY A 131 -3.51 -15.75 -5.68
N ILE A 132 -2.19 -15.56 -5.78
CA ILE A 132 -1.16 -16.61 -5.67
C ILE A 132 -1.39 -17.45 -4.41
N ASP A 133 -1.13 -18.76 -4.48
CA ASP A 133 -1.05 -19.62 -3.30
C ASP A 133 -0.02 -19.04 -2.32
N TYR A 134 -0.52 -18.52 -1.21
CA TYR A 134 0.31 -17.96 -0.16
C TYR A 134 0.80 -19.10 0.72
N ASP A 135 2.07 -19.39 0.61
CA ASP A 135 2.79 -20.33 1.45
C ASP A 135 3.35 -19.66 2.72
N ASP A 136 4.09 -20.41 3.51
CA ASP A 136 4.73 -19.92 4.74
C ASP A 136 5.71 -18.75 4.49
N SER A 137 6.16 -18.54 3.26
CA SER A 137 7.04 -17.43 2.92
C SER A 137 6.35 -16.07 3.08
N TRP A 138 5.05 -16.01 2.88
CA TRP A 138 4.26 -14.80 3.08
C TRP A 138 4.08 -14.45 4.56
N VAL A 139 3.96 -15.45 5.41
CA VAL A 139 3.90 -15.26 6.87
C VAL A 139 5.22 -14.63 7.34
N SER A 140 6.34 -15.21 6.91
CA SER A 140 7.67 -14.69 7.22
C SER A 140 7.89 -13.28 6.66
N TRP A 141 7.43 -13.00 5.45
CA TRP A 141 7.50 -11.66 4.87
C TRP A 141 6.68 -10.65 5.68
N PHE A 142 5.46 -11.00 6.08
CA PHE A 142 4.62 -10.13 6.89
C PHE A 142 5.27 -9.83 8.25
N GLU A 143 5.81 -10.82 8.94
CA GLU A 143 6.52 -10.64 10.20
C GLU A 143 7.74 -9.73 10.03
N ASN A 144 8.49 -9.91 8.93
CA ASN A 144 9.63 -9.06 8.60
C ASN A 144 9.20 -7.60 8.36
N LEU A 145 8.06 -7.35 7.72
CA LEU A 145 7.55 -6.00 7.52
C LEU A 145 7.37 -5.24 8.83
N TYR A 146 6.83 -5.86 9.87
CA TYR A 146 6.70 -5.23 11.18
C TYR A 146 8.07 -4.89 11.79
N SER A 147 9.07 -5.73 11.58
CA SER A 147 10.42 -5.47 12.03
C SER A 147 11.09 -4.35 11.21
N GLU A 148 10.95 -4.38 9.91
CA GLU A 148 11.58 -3.43 8.99
C GLU A 148 10.97 -2.02 9.09
N PHE A 149 9.65 -1.94 9.22
CA PHE A 149 8.94 -0.67 9.43
C PHE A 149 8.84 -0.23 10.89
N GLY A 150 9.43 -0.94 11.85
CA GLY A 150 9.24 -0.72 13.28
C GLY A 150 9.66 0.66 13.80
N ARG A 151 10.36 1.48 12.99
CA ARG A 151 10.70 2.87 13.26
C ARG A 151 9.99 3.87 12.34
N ALA A 152 9.23 3.36 11.38
CA ALA A 152 8.43 4.19 10.49
C ALA A 152 7.16 4.67 11.19
N ASN A 153 6.47 5.61 10.59
CA ASN A 153 5.12 5.98 10.97
C ASN A 153 4.15 4.87 10.56
N VAL A 154 4.11 3.81 11.36
CA VAL A 154 3.27 2.64 11.12
C VAL A 154 1.98 2.77 11.90
N ILE A 155 0.88 2.56 11.21
CA ILE A 155 -0.43 2.42 11.82
C ILE A 155 -0.89 0.99 11.61
N GLU A 156 -1.16 0.31 12.71
CA GLU A 156 -1.83 -0.97 12.69
C GLU A 156 -3.33 -0.77 12.60
N TYR A 157 -3.98 -1.49 11.67
CA TYR A 157 -5.34 -1.18 11.32
C TYR A 157 -6.26 -2.39 11.16
N ILE A 158 -7.55 -2.23 11.50
CA ILE A 158 -8.57 -3.26 11.46
C ILE A 158 -9.57 -2.95 10.33
N GLY A 159 -9.66 -3.83 9.33
CA GLY A 159 -10.77 -3.90 8.40
C GLY A 159 -10.74 -2.95 7.21
N ALA A 160 -10.97 -3.50 6.00
CA ALA A 160 -10.87 -2.80 4.73
C ALA A 160 -11.84 -1.61 4.58
N ASN A 161 -13.03 -1.68 5.18
CA ASN A 161 -14.05 -0.64 5.02
C ASN A 161 -13.75 0.64 5.83
N GLU A 162 -12.96 0.53 6.89
CA GLU A 162 -12.63 1.67 7.74
C GLU A 162 -11.42 2.45 7.21
N LEU A 163 -10.57 1.88 6.37
CA LEU A 163 -9.40 2.57 5.81
C LEU A 163 -9.82 3.84 5.08
N SER A 164 -10.87 3.76 4.26
CA SER A 164 -11.40 4.89 3.52
C SER A 164 -11.82 6.03 4.43
N GLU A 165 -12.61 5.76 5.46
CA GLU A 165 -13.07 6.77 6.41
C GLU A 165 -11.91 7.44 7.15
N ARG A 166 -10.90 6.67 7.56
CA ARG A 166 -9.72 7.20 8.26
C ARG A 166 -8.85 8.05 7.38
N LEU A 167 -8.55 7.60 6.17
CA LEU A 167 -7.72 8.38 5.25
C LEU A 167 -8.41 9.68 4.82
N LYS A 168 -9.74 9.64 4.58
CA LYS A 168 -10.55 10.83 4.34
C LYS A 168 -10.44 11.81 5.50
N GLY A 169 -10.63 11.34 6.74
CA GLY A 169 -10.49 12.17 7.93
C GLY A 169 -9.11 12.81 8.03
N TRP A 170 -8.05 12.07 7.80
CA TRP A 170 -6.70 12.63 7.83
C TRP A 170 -6.46 13.65 6.72
N LYS A 171 -7.01 13.42 5.53
CA LYS A 171 -6.97 14.40 4.43
C LYS A 171 -7.70 15.68 4.80
N ASP A 172 -8.87 15.57 5.43
CA ASP A 172 -9.69 16.72 5.86
C ASP A 172 -9.00 17.53 6.96
N TYR A 173 -8.20 16.89 7.82
CA TYR A 173 -7.40 17.55 8.85
C TYR A 173 -6.02 18.04 8.35
N GLY A 174 -5.68 17.84 7.10
CA GLY A 174 -4.44 18.34 6.49
C GLY A 174 -3.18 17.49 6.78
N TYR A 175 -3.33 16.24 7.22
CA TYR A 175 -2.20 15.32 7.46
C TYR A 175 -1.79 14.53 6.21
N LEU A 176 -2.59 14.57 5.17
CA LEU A 176 -2.33 13.97 3.86
C LEU A 176 -2.43 15.01 2.74
#